data_7cf03dc760aa5b22ddf5b68558d316fb
#
_entry.id   7cf03dc760aa5b22ddf5b68558d316fb
#
_cell.length_a   1.000
_cell.length_b   1.000
_cell.length_c   1.000
_cell.angle_alpha   90.00
_cell.angle_beta   90.00
_cell.angle_gamma   90.00
#
_symmetry.space_group_name_H-M   'P 1'
#
loop_
_entity.id
_entity.type
_entity.pdbx_description
1 polymer ?
#
loop_
_entity_poly.entity_id
_entity_poly.type
_entity_poly.pdbx_seq_one_letter_code
_entity_poly.pdbx_strand_id
1 'polypeptide(L)'
;MSDILDVYGREVLDSRGNPTVEVEVVLEDGSFGRAMVPSGASTGAFEACELRDGDKGRYLGKGVSQAVEHVNNECADAVVGLDAFDQRTVDAALVAADGTPNKTKLGANAILGVSLAVARAAAESAGLSLYQYLGGVNAHLLPTPMMNILNGGVHADNNVDFQEFMVMPVGAPSFAEGLRWCAEVYHTLKGVLHEAGLGGGVGDEGGFAPDLKTNAEPFEYITKAVEKAGFKPGVDFMYAMDPASTEFYNAETGMYELKGEGVEYTSAQMVDYWEKLVDTYPIISIEDGMAEEDWDGWVELTQRIGNKVQLVGDDLFVTNTERLKKGIELGAANAILVKVNQIGTLTESLEAIETAKEAGYACIVSHRSGETEDSTIADLVVGVNAGQIKSGAPCRSDRIAKYNQLIRIEDELEGSARYAGKSAFYNIR
;
A
#
# COMPACT_ATOMS: atom_id res chain seq x y z
N MET A 1 -25.00 11.17 -19.83
CA MET A 1 -25.20 10.64 -18.47
C MET A 1 -25.30 9.15 -18.65
N SER A 2 -24.54 8.40 -17.90
CA SER A 2 -24.63 6.94 -17.91
C SER A 2 -24.95 6.50 -16.49
N ASP A 3 -26.25 6.27 -16.26
CA ASP A 3 -26.75 5.95 -14.94
C ASP A 3 -26.38 4.49 -14.59
N ILE A 4 -26.17 4.22 -13.31
CA ILE A 4 -25.87 2.88 -12.81
C ILE A 4 -27.15 2.04 -12.95
N LEU A 5 -27.09 0.98 -13.78
CA LEU A 5 -28.21 0.10 -14.05
C LEU A 5 -28.30 -1.05 -13.05
N ASP A 6 -27.15 -1.66 -12.71
CA ASP A 6 -27.09 -2.84 -11.84
C ASP A 6 -25.76 -2.90 -11.08
N VAL A 7 -25.83 -3.47 -9.87
CA VAL A 7 -24.68 -3.72 -9.00
C VAL A 7 -24.78 -5.15 -8.49
N TYR A 8 -23.71 -5.94 -8.69
CA TYR A 8 -23.66 -7.33 -8.28
C TYR A 8 -22.37 -7.65 -7.55
N GLY A 9 -22.49 -8.17 -6.33
CA GLY A 9 -21.39 -8.63 -5.50
C GLY A 9 -21.30 -10.15 -5.44
N ARG A 10 -20.07 -10.66 -5.32
CA ARG A 10 -19.79 -12.06 -5.02
C ARG A 10 -18.57 -12.21 -4.11
N GLU A 11 -18.48 -13.39 -3.49
CA GLU A 11 -17.30 -13.78 -2.73
C GLU A 11 -16.29 -14.44 -3.66
N VAL A 12 -15.03 -13.98 -3.59
CA VAL A 12 -13.87 -14.56 -4.28
C VAL A 12 -12.76 -14.82 -3.27
N LEU A 13 -11.63 -15.42 -3.68
CA LEU A 13 -10.49 -15.68 -2.79
C LEU A 13 -9.35 -14.68 -3.03
N ASP A 14 -8.75 -14.22 -1.95
CA ASP A 14 -7.52 -13.43 -1.97
C ASP A 14 -6.26 -14.33 -2.12
N SER A 15 -5.08 -13.71 -2.21
CA SER A 15 -3.79 -14.37 -2.37
C SER A 15 -3.38 -15.29 -1.20
N ARG A 16 -4.07 -15.18 -0.06
CA ARG A 16 -3.90 -16.04 1.12
C ARG A 16 -4.94 -17.17 1.18
N GLY A 17 -5.86 -17.24 0.19
CA GLY A 17 -6.98 -18.17 0.18
C GLY A 17 -8.11 -17.80 1.16
N ASN A 18 -8.15 -16.57 1.64
CA ASN A 18 -9.28 -16.05 2.43
C ASN A 18 -10.31 -15.42 1.50
N PRO A 19 -11.61 -15.48 1.86
CA PRO A 19 -12.65 -14.79 1.11
C PRO A 19 -12.47 -13.27 1.10
N THR A 20 -12.80 -12.66 -0.02
CA THR A 20 -12.95 -11.21 -0.17
C THR A 20 -14.09 -10.87 -1.12
N VAL A 21 -14.43 -9.59 -1.25
CA VAL A 21 -15.55 -9.09 -2.04
C VAL A 21 -15.09 -8.73 -3.44
N GLU A 22 -15.79 -9.22 -4.47
CA GLU A 22 -15.74 -8.72 -5.83
C GLU A 22 -17.07 -8.08 -6.18
N VAL A 23 -17.04 -6.93 -6.83
CA VAL A 23 -18.22 -6.18 -7.28
C VAL A 23 -18.16 -5.94 -8.78
N GLU A 24 -19.30 -6.13 -9.45
CA GLU A 24 -19.55 -5.76 -10.84
C GLU A 24 -20.61 -4.66 -10.89
N VAL A 25 -20.39 -3.68 -11.75
CA VAL A 25 -21.34 -2.59 -12.02
C VAL A 25 -21.58 -2.52 -13.52
N VAL A 26 -22.85 -2.40 -13.92
CA VAL A 26 -23.28 -2.20 -15.31
C VAL A 26 -23.99 -0.87 -15.43
N LEU A 27 -23.66 -0.09 -16.46
CA LEU A 27 -24.31 1.19 -16.76
C LEU A 27 -25.40 1.04 -17.84
N GLU A 28 -26.27 2.04 -17.97
CA GLU A 28 -27.35 2.03 -18.97
C GLU A 28 -26.86 1.91 -20.43
N ASP A 29 -25.66 2.39 -20.74
CA ASP A 29 -25.03 2.26 -22.06
C ASP A 29 -24.38 0.89 -22.30
N GLY A 30 -24.42 -0.01 -21.33
CA GLY A 30 -23.81 -1.33 -21.35
C GLY A 30 -22.36 -1.39 -20.89
N SER A 31 -21.76 -0.27 -20.51
CA SER A 31 -20.40 -0.23 -19.95
C SER A 31 -20.34 -0.98 -18.63
N PHE A 32 -19.19 -1.60 -18.37
CA PHE A 32 -19.00 -2.56 -17.29
C PHE A 32 -17.74 -2.23 -16.45
N GLY A 33 -17.88 -2.32 -15.15
CA GLY A 33 -16.74 -2.21 -14.23
C GLY A 33 -16.71 -3.34 -13.22
N ARG A 34 -15.53 -3.87 -12.94
CA ARG A 34 -15.31 -4.90 -11.92
C ARG A 34 -14.16 -4.50 -11.02
N ALA A 35 -14.32 -4.69 -9.72
CA ALA A 35 -13.27 -4.45 -8.73
C ALA A 35 -13.28 -5.51 -7.64
N MET A 36 -12.10 -5.86 -7.13
CA MET A 36 -11.91 -6.74 -5.99
C MET A 36 -11.25 -5.98 -4.85
N VAL A 37 -11.68 -6.26 -3.63
CA VAL A 37 -11.23 -5.54 -2.44
C VAL A 37 -10.07 -6.29 -1.77
N PRO A 38 -8.91 -5.64 -1.51
CA PRO A 38 -7.82 -6.26 -0.76
C PRO A 38 -8.10 -6.33 0.74
N SER A 39 -7.32 -7.15 1.47
CA SER A 39 -7.47 -7.39 2.91
C SER A 39 -6.13 -7.36 3.64
N GLY A 40 -6.04 -6.69 4.79
CA GLY A 40 -4.83 -6.63 5.60
C GLY A 40 -4.56 -7.89 6.43
N ALA A 41 -3.30 -8.13 6.82
CA ALA A 41 -2.91 -9.05 7.88
C ALA A 41 -2.69 -8.30 9.20
N SER A 42 -1.82 -7.29 9.18
CA SER A 42 -1.75 -6.24 10.20
C SER A 42 -2.76 -5.15 9.84
N THR A 43 -3.43 -4.58 10.82
CA THR A 43 -4.42 -3.52 10.62
C THR A 43 -4.26 -2.47 11.70
N GLY A 44 -4.14 -1.20 11.29
CA GLY A 44 -4.15 -0.06 12.22
C GLY A 44 -5.47 0.01 12.99
N ALA A 45 -5.41 0.40 14.24
CA ALA A 45 -6.59 0.43 15.13
C ALA A 45 -7.71 1.36 14.63
N PHE A 46 -7.38 2.28 13.74
CA PHE A 46 -8.30 3.32 13.24
C PHE A 46 -8.78 3.07 11.81
N GLU A 47 -8.46 1.91 11.21
CA GLU A 47 -8.98 1.55 9.89
C GLU A 47 -10.50 1.42 9.87
N ALA A 48 -11.10 1.69 8.71
CA ALA A 48 -12.52 1.40 8.47
C ALA A 48 -12.78 -0.12 8.54
N CYS A 49 -13.99 -0.49 8.96
CA CYS A 49 -14.36 -1.87 9.27
C CYS A 49 -14.38 -2.76 8.03
N GLU A 50 -13.49 -3.73 7.95
CA GLU A 50 -13.64 -4.87 7.07
C GLU A 50 -14.66 -5.85 7.67
N LEU A 51 -15.85 -5.93 7.08
CA LEU A 51 -16.92 -6.78 7.60
C LEU A 51 -16.64 -8.25 7.29
N ARG A 52 -16.55 -9.07 8.34
CA ARG A 52 -16.38 -10.53 8.32
C ARG A 52 -17.57 -11.20 9.00
N ASP A 53 -17.98 -12.37 8.48
CA ASP A 53 -19.18 -13.10 8.98
C ASP A 53 -19.00 -13.60 10.42
N GLY A 54 -17.78 -13.92 10.84
CA GLY A 54 -17.48 -14.46 12.18
C GLY A 54 -17.93 -15.92 12.38
N ASP A 55 -18.61 -16.53 11.41
CA ASP A 55 -19.06 -17.92 11.45
C ASP A 55 -17.89 -18.90 11.34
N LYS A 56 -17.50 -19.51 12.43
CA LYS A 56 -16.40 -20.47 12.50
C LYS A 56 -16.63 -21.73 11.64
N GLY A 57 -17.87 -22.05 11.29
CA GLY A 57 -18.23 -23.17 10.43
C GLY A 57 -17.96 -22.92 8.94
N ARG A 58 -17.72 -21.65 8.56
CA ARG A 58 -17.45 -21.25 7.18
C ARG A 58 -16.20 -20.38 7.09
N TYR A 59 -15.22 -20.81 6.30
CA TYR A 59 -13.92 -20.12 6.17
C TYR A 59 -13.26 -19.74 7.50
N LEU A 60 -13.45 -20.53 8.54
CA LEU A 60 -12.90 -20.33 9.89
C LEU A 60 -13.28 -18.96 10.51
N GLY A 61 -14.43 -18.40 10.10
CA GLY A 61 -14.93 -17.10 10.54
C GLY A 61 -14.58 -15.94 9.62
N LYS A 62 -13.81 -16.18 8.55
CA LYS A 62 -13.33 -15.14 7.63
C LYS A 62 -14.24 -14.92 6.41
N GLY A 63 -15.42 -15.55 6.34
CA GLY A 63 -16.41 -15.36 5.27
C GLY A 63 -16.81 -13.89 5.12
N VAL A 64 -17.29 -13.50 3.91
CA VAL A 64 -17.75 -12.14 3.60
C VAL A 64 -19.16 -12.14 3.02
N SER A 65 -19.96 -13.17 3.33
CA SER A 65 -21.32 -13.30 2.80
C SER A 65 -22.22 -12.12 3.20
N GLN A 66 -22.09 -11.59 4.43
CA GLN A 66 -22.83 -10.41 4.86
C GLN A 66 -22.45 -9.16 4.05
N ALA A 67 -21.14 -8.93 3.82
CA ALA A 67 -20.69 -7.83 2.98
C ALA A 67 -21.21 -7.96 1.53
N VAL A 68 -21.19 -9.17 0.98
CA VAL A 68 -21.77 -9.47 -0.35
C VAL A 68 -23.28 -9.22 -0.38
N GLU A 69 -24.02 -9.60 0.68
CA GLU A 69 -25.44 -9.31 0.81
C GLU A 69 -25.68 -7.80 0.83
N HIS A 70 -24.88 -7.03 1.57
CA HIS A 70 -24.97 -5.57 1.60
C HIS A 70 -24.67 -4.93 0.23
N VAL A 71 -23.72 -5.47 -0.55
CA VAL A 71 -23.48 -5.01 -1.93
C VAL A 71 -24.75 -5.20 -2.77
N ASN A 72 -25.36 -6.40 -2.71
CA ASN A 72 -26.50 -6.78 -3.55
C ASN A 72 -27.83 -6.14 -3.13
N ASN A 73 -27.90 -5.52 -1.94
CA ASN A 73 -29.10 -4.86 -1.42
C ASN A 73 -28.82 -3.38 -1.12
N GLU A 74 -28.37 -3.05 0.11
CA GLU A 74 -28.31 -1.67 0.57
C GLU A 74 -27.38 -0.77 -0.27
N CYS A 75 -26.22 -1.29 -0.71
CA CYS A 75 -25.33 -0.51 -1.58
C CYS A 75 -25.93 -0.33 -2.98
N ALA A 76 -26.50 -1.39 -3.56
CA ALA A 76 -27.19 -1.31 -4.85
C ALA A 76 -28.37 -0.33 -4.80
N ASP A 77 -29.23 -0.43 -3.76
CA ASP A 77 -30.37 0.48 -3.57
C ASP A 77 -29.94 1.94 -3.42
N ALA A 78 -28.74 2.19 -2.85
CA ALA A 78 -28.23 3.54 -2.66
C ALA A 78 -27.70 4.18 -3.95
N VAL A 79 -27.20 3.39 -4.93
CA VAL A 79 -26.48 3.95 -6.08
C VAL A 79 -27.15 3.70 -7.43
N VAL A 80 -28.02 2.71 -7.57
CA VAL A 80 -28.76 2.46 -8.84
C VAL A 80 -29.57 3.70 -9.21
N GLY A 81 -29.43 4.13 -10.46
CA GLY A 81 -30.05 5.35 -10.99
C GLY A 81 -29.23 6.63 -10.76
N LEU A 82 -28.08 6.57 -10.07
CA LEU A 82 -27.15 7.70 -10.01
C LEU A 82 -26.25 7.74 -11.25
N ASP A 83 -25.81 8.93 -11.62
CA ASP A 83 -24.83 9.14 -12.69
C ASP A 83 -23.45 8.61 -12.24
N ALA A 84 -22.93 7.60 -12.94
CA ALA A 84 -21.64 6.99 -12.64
C ALA A 84 -20.44 7.96 -12.79
N PHE A 85 -20.59 9.06 -13.52
CA PHE A 85 -19.55 10.10 -13.64
C PHE A 85 -19.50 11.02 -12.41
N ASP A 86 -20.53 11.03 -11.56
CA ASP A 86 -20.51 11.77 -10.29
C ASP A 86 -20.06 10.87 -9.14
N GLN A 87 -18.77 10.44 -9.17
CA GLN A 87 -18.17 9.57 -8.16
C GLN A 87 -18.38 10.08 -6.74
N ARG A 88 -18.32 11.40 -6.53
CA ARG A 88 -18.50 11.98 -5.19
C ARG A 88 -19.92 11.77 -4.66
N THR A 89 -20.92 11.90 -5.51
CA THR A 89 -22.33 11.63 -5.13
C THR A 89 -22.55 10.14 -4.87
N VAL A 90 -21.96 9.25 -5.70
CA VAL A 90 -22.03 7.79 -5.50
C VAL A 90 -21.40 7.42 -4.15
N ASP A 91 -20.17 7.84 -3.88
CA ASP A 91 -19.49 7.51 -2.63
C ASP A 91 -20.18 8.11 -1.40
N ALA A 92 -20.70 9.34 -1.51
CA ALA A 92 -21.50 9.96 -0.44
C ALA A 92 -22.79 9.20 -0.15
N ALA A 93 -23.48 8.64 -1.17
CA ALA A 93 -24.67 7.82 -1.00
C ALA A 93 -24.33 6.51 -0.25
N LEU A 94 -23.23 5.85 -0.61
CA LEU A 94 -22.75 4.63 0.07
C LEU A 94 -22.41 4.91 1.55
N VAL A 95 -21.67 5.98 1.83
CA VAL A 95 -21.31 6.37 3.20
C VAL A 95 -22.57 6.73 4.02
N ALA A 96 -23.55 7.41 3.41
CA ALA A 96 -24.83 7.74 4.06
C ALA A 96 -25.67 6.51 4.34
N ALA A 97 -25.68 5.49 3.47
CA ALA A 97 -26.39 4.22 3.66
C ALA A 97 -25.82 3.42 4.84
N ASP A 98 -24.48 3.47 5.05
CA ASP A 98 -23.83 2.93 6.24
C ASP A 98 -24.19 3.75 7.49
N GLY A 99 -23.96 5.05 7.45
CA GLY A 99 -24.32 5.99 8.51
C GLY A 99 -23.47 5.88 9.79
N THR A 100 -22.37 5.10 9.79
CA THR A 100 -21.45 4.97 10.92
C THR A 100 -20.08 5.57 10.59
N PRO A 101 -19.33 6.09 11.58
CA PRO A 101 -18.04 6.74 11.30
C PRO A 101 -17.01 5.82 10.62
N ASN A 102 -16.99 4.53 11.01
CA ASN A 102 -15.99 3.56 10.55
C ASN A 102 -16.60 2.49 9.63
N LYS A 103 -17.74 2.77 8.99
CA LYS A 103 -18.40 1.85 8.04
C LYS A 103 -18.69 0.45 8.64
N THR A 104 -19.11 0.44 9.92
CA THR A 104 -19.32 -0.81 10.68
C THR A 104 -20.63 -1.53 10.35
N LYS A 105 -21.60 -0.84 9.71
CA LYS A 105 -22.89 -1.41 9.36
C LYS A 105 -22.83 -2.21 8.06
N LEU A 106 -22.35 -1.63 6.97
CA LEU A 106 -22.28 -2.27 5.66
C LEU A 106 -20.93 -2.94 5.40
N GLY A 107 -19.89 -2.42 6.02
CA GLY A 107 -18.50 -2.81 5.81
C GLY A 107 -17.79 -1.98 4.75
N ALA A 108 -16.57 -1.52 5.07
CA ALA A 108 -15.74 -0.78 4.13
C ALA A 108 -15.42 -1.62 2.87
N ASN A 109 -15.33 -2.93 2.99
CA ASN A 109 -15.11 -3.84 1.87
C ASN A 109 -16.30 -3.86 0.89
N ALA A 110 -17.54 -3.85 1.37
CA ALA A 110 -18.72 -3.75 0.51
C ALA A 110 -18.75 -2.38 -0.21
N ILE A 111 -18.56 -1.30 0.55
CA ILE A 111 -18.61 0.07 0.04
C ILE A 111 -17.51 0.31 -0.99
N LEU A 112 -16.26 -0.07 -0.69
CA LEU A 112 -15.13 0.12 -1.60
C LEU A 112 -15.29 -0.66 -2.90
N GLY A 113 -15.79 -1.91 -2.82
CA GLY A 113 -16.02 -2.71 -4.01
C GLY A 113 -16.94 -2.00 -5.01
N VAL A 114 -18.04 -1.42 -4.53
CA VAL A 114 -18.96 -0.63 -5.37
C VAL A 114 -18.31 0.64 -5.88
N SER A 115 -17.64 1.41 -5.00
CA SER A 115 -16.96 2.66 -5.36
C SER A 115 -15.96 2.47 -6.51
N LEU A 116 -15.10 1.45 -6.43
CA LEU A 116 -14.09 1.17 -7.45
C LEU A 116 -14.70 0.60 -8.74
N ALA A 117 -15.71 -0.25 -8.64
CA ALA A 117 -16.40 -0.82 -9.81
C ALA A 117 -17.13 0.27 -10.60
N VAL A 118 -17.76 1.24 -9.93
CA VAL A 118 -18.39 2.41 -10.59
C VAL A 118 -17.35 3.24 -11.33
N ALA A 119 -16.19 3.54 -10.71
CA ALA A 119 -15.12 4.29 -11.37
C ALA A 119 -14.63 3.59 -12.65
N ARG A 120 -14.50 2.26 -12.62
CA ARG A 120 -14.11 1.46 -13.79
C ARG A 120 -15.18 1.47 -14.88
N ALA A 121 -16.47 1.32 -14.51
CA ALA A 121 -17.58 1.39 -15.48
C ALA A 121 -17.66 2.78 -16.12
N ALA A 122 -17.49 3.85 -15.35
CA ALA A 122 -17.45 5.22 -15.85
C ALA A 122 -16.28 5.46 -16.81
N ALA A 123 -15.08 4.93 -16.48
CA ALA A 123 -13.92 5.00 -17.36
C ALA A 123 -14.20 4.30 -18.71
N GLU A 124 -14.77 3.09 -18.68
CA GLU A 124 -15.17 2.36 -19.90
C GLU A 124 -16.21 3.14 -20.73
N SER A 125 -17.24 3.70 -20.07
CA SER A 125 -18.26 4.54 -20.72
C SER A 125 -17.65 5.78 -21.38
N ALA A 126 -16.61 6.35 -20.77
CA ALA A 126 -15.87 7.47 -21.36
C ALA A 126 -14.92 7.05 -22.48
N GLY A 127 -14.69 5.76 -22.70
CA GLY A 127 -13.67 5.24 -23.63
C GLY A 127 -12.23 5.56 -23.20
N LEU A 128 -11.97 5.64 -21.89
CA LEU A 128 -10.69 5.98 -21.28
C LEU A 128 -10.15 4.81 -20.46
N SER A 129 -8.81 4.67 -20.41
CA SER A 129 -8.16 3.85 -19.39
C SER A 129 -8.44 4.44 -18.00
N LEU A 130 -8.48 3.60 -16.95
CA LEU A 130 -8.83 4.08 -15.62
C LEU A 130 -7.90 5.18 -15.12
N TYR A 131 -6.58 5.09 -15.35
CA TYR A 131 -5.65 6.15 -14.94
C TYR A 131 -5.92 7.49 -15.64
N GLN A 132 -6.36 7.47 -16.92
CA GLN A 132 -6.74 8.68 -17.67
C GLN A 132 -8.05 9.27 -17.16
N TYR A 133 -9.02 8.41 -16.82
CA TYR A 133 -10.27 8.84 -16.22
C TYR A 133 -10.04 9.53 -14.86
N LEU A 134 -9.18 8.95 -14.01
CA LEU A 134 -8.88 9.50 -12.69
C LEU A 134 -8.04 10.79 -12.73
N GLY A 135 -7.07 10.89 -13.64
CA GLY A 135 -6.08 11.97 -13.61
C GLY A 135 -6.17 12.94 -14.80
N GLY A 136 -7.05 12.66 -15.76
CA GLY A 136 -7.20 13.48 -16.97
C GLY A 136 -5.91 13.57 -17.78
N VAL A 137 -5.75 14.65 -18.51
CA VAL A 137 -4.61 14.88 -19.43
C VAL A 137 -3.25 14.98 -18.75
N ASN A 138 -3.22 15.10 -17.42
CA ASN A 138 -1.97 15.23 -16.66
C ASN A 138 -1.47 13.89 -16.07
N ALA A 139 -2.19 12.80 -16.24
CA ALA A 139 -1.79 11.48 -15.76
C ALA A 139 -0.69 10.89 -16.67
N HIS A 140 0.59 10.97 -16.24
CA HIS A 140 1.73 10.55 -17.05
C HIS A 140 2.95 10.09 -16.23
N LEU A 141 2.88 10.18 -14.87
CA LEU A 141 4.01 9.88 -14.01
C LEU A 141 3.99 8.41 -13.57
N LEU A 142 4.89 7.60 -14.11
CA LEU A 142 5.13 6.22 -13.69
C LEU A 142 5.83 6.23 -12.32
N PRO A 143 5.33 5.46 -11.34
CA PRO A 143 5.86 5.48 -9.97
C PRO A 143 7.20 4.75 -9.86
N THR A 144 8.03 5.17 -8.90
CA THR A 144 9.16 4.38 -8.40
C THR A 144 8.60 3.27 -7.51
N PRO A 145 8.84 1.99 -7.83
CA PRO A 145 8.33 0.90 -7.01
C PRO A 145 9.17 0.72 -5.74
N MET A 146 8.50 0.47 -4.61
CA MET A 146 9.06 0.00 -3.35
C MET A 146 8.83 -1.51 -3.29
N MET A 147 9.84 -2.31 -3.66
CA MET A 147 9.69 -3.77 -3.77
C MET A 147 10.19 -4.47 -2.52
N ASN A 148 9.27 -5.03 -1.75
CA ASN A 148 9.56 -5.81 -0.56
C ASN A 148 10.17 -7.17 -0.93
N ILE A 149 11.50 -7.32 -0.78
CA ILE A 149 12.23 -8.52 -1.20
C ILE A 149 12.71 -9.39 -0.04
N LEU A 150 12.60 -8.89 1.21
CA LEU A 150 12.91 -9.67 2.41
C LEU A 150 11.92 -9.30 3.52
N ASN A 151 11.36 -10.30 4.19
CA ASN A 151 10.31 -10.18 5.18
C ASN A 151 10.75 -10.66 6.57
N GLY A 152 10.20 -10.00 7.60
CA GLY A 152 10.19 -10.41 9.00
C GLY A 152 8.85 -10.06 9.66
N GLY A 153 8.85 -9.85 10.97
CA GLY A 153 7.68 -9.48 11.74
C GLY A 153 6.48 -10.41 11.49
N VAL A 154 5.29 -9.83 11.39
CA VAL A 154 4.06 -10.61 11.13
C VAL A 154 3.94 -11.15 9.71
N HIS A 155 4.80 -10.73 8.78
CA HIS A 155 4.83 -11.20 7.40
C HIS A 155 5.66 -12.48 7.19
N ALA A 156 6.38 -12.94 8.23
CA ALA A 156 7.26 -14.11 8.14
C ALA A 156 7.32 -14.87 9.47
N ASP A 157 7.42 -16.19 9.41
CA ASP A 157 7.68 -17.02 10.59
C ASP A 157 9.21 -17.17 10.75
N ASN A 158 9.85 -16.10 11.21
CA ASN A 158 11.28 -16.02 11.47
C ASN A 158 11.58 -15.12 12.70
N ASN A 159 12.85 -14.86 12.98
CA ASN A 159 13.32 -14.11 14.14
C ASN A 159 13.64 -12.63 13.88
N VAL A 160 13.32 -12.11 12.71
CA VAL A 160 13.52 -10.68 12.37
C VAL A 160 12.29 -9.89 12.84
N ASP A 161 12.49 -8.87 13.70
CA ASP A 161 11.39 -8.10 14.26
C ASP A 161 10.75 -7.14 13.23
N PHE A 162 11.54 -6.59 12.30
CA PHE A 162 11.06 -5.63 11.30
C PHE A 162 10.39 -6.36 10.13
N GLN A 163 9.26 -5.81 9.70
CA GLN A 163 8.30 -6.51 8.83
C GLN A 163 8.75 -6.57 7.37
N GLU A 164 9.31 -5.47 6.80
CA GLU A 164 9.63 -5.37 5.38
C GLU A 164 10.94 -4.66 5.10
N PHE A 165 11.68 -5.20 4.12
CA PHE A 165 12.92 -4.63 3.60
C PHE A 165 12.82 -4.52 2.09
N MET A 166 12.86 -3.29 1.59
CA MET A 166 12.51 -2.95 0.22
C MET A 166 13.70 -2.38 -0.56
N VAL A 167 13.70 -2.64 -1.87
CA VAL A 167 14.58 -1.98 -2.85
C VAL A 167 13.80 -1.05 -3.75
N MET A 168 14.41 0.07 -4.11
CA MET A 168 13.83 1.09 -4.97
C MET A 168 14.80 1.45 -6.10
N PRO A 169 14.48 1.18 -7.39
CA PRO A 169 15.36 1.41 -8.54
C PRO A 169 15.33 2.89 -8.96
N VAL A 170 15.78 3.79 -8.07
CA VAL A 170 15.69 5.25 -8.29
C VAL A 170 16.54 5.76 -9.46
N GLY A 171 17.58 5.01 -9.85
CA GLY A 171 18.47 5.34 -10.96
C GLY A 171 18.02 4.79 -12.31
N ALA A 172 16.92 4.03 -12.39
CA ALA A 172 16.46 3.44 -13.63
C ALA A 172 15.94 4.52 -14.60
N PRO A 173 16.09 4.31 -15.93
CA PRO A 173 15.68 5.29 -16.94
C PRO A 173 14.17 5.25 -17.25
N SER A 174 13.47 4.15 -16.92
CA SER A 174 12.05 3.92 -17.16
C SER A 174 11.48 2.97 -16.12
N PHE A 175 10.15 2.86 -16.04
CA PHE A 175 9.51 1.91 -15.13
C PHE A 175 9.83 0.45 -15.51
N ALA A 176 9.75 0.09 -16.78
CA ALA A 176 10.04 -1.26 -17.27
C ALA A 176 11.50 -1.68 -16.95
N GLU A 177 12.47 -0.77 -17.14
CA GLU A 177 13.86 -1.02 -16.76
C GLU A 177 14.02 -1.15 -15.23
N GLY A 178 13.36 -0.31 -14.45
CA GLY A 178 13.34 -0.41 -12.99
C GLY A 178 12.80 -1.76 -12.51
N LEU A 179 11.71 -2.25 -13.12
CA LEU A 179 11.15 -3.57 -12.81
C LEU A 179 12.14 -4.70 -13.20
N ARG A 180 12.78 -4.62 -14.36
CA ARG A 180 13.83 -5.58 -14.77
C ARG A 180 14.96 -5.62 -13.74
N TRP A 181 15.49 -4.47 -13.35
CA TRP A 181 16.55 -4.37 -12.34
C TRP A 181 16.15 -5.01 -11.00
N CYS A 182 14.93 -4.74 -10.54
CA CYS A 182 14.40 -5.34 -9.32
C CYS A 182 14.29 -6.88 -9.43
N ALA A 183 13.84 -7.40 -10.56
CA ALA A 183 13.76 -8.84 -10.79
C ALA A 183 15.16 -9.50 -10.77
N GLU A 184 16.16 -8.86 -11.38
CA GLU A 184 17.55 -9.34 -11.36
C GLU A 184 18.14 -9.34 -9.94
N VAL A 185 17.90 -8.27 -9.17
CA VAL A 185 18.34 -8.19 -7.75
C VAL A 185 17.63 -9.26 -6.92
N TYR A 186 16.32 -9.44 -7.11
CA TYR A 186 15.53 -10.46 -6.39
C TYR A 186 16.05 -11.88 -6.64
N HIS A 187 16.31 -12.24 -7.90
CA HIS A 187 16.89 -13.55 -8.23
C HIS A 187 18.33 -13.71 -7.72
N THR A 188 19.12 -12.63 -7.74
CA THR A 188 20.46 -12.62 -7.18
C THR A 188 20.42 -12.79 -5.66
N LEU A 189 19.47 -12.14 -4.96
CA LEU A 189 19.29 -12.28 -3.52
C LEU A 189 18.98 -13.75 -3.15
N LYS A 190 18.13 -14.42 -3.91
CA LYS A 190 17.87 -15.86 -3.73
C LYS A 190 19.16 -16.67 -3.73
N GLY A 191 20.05 -16.39 -4.70
CA GLY A 191 21.37 -17.04 -4.78
C GLY A 191 22.28 -16.73 -3.59
N VAL A 192 22.32 -15.47 -3.18
CA VAL A 192 23.12 -15.01 -2.02
C VAL A 192 22.67 -15.68 -0.72
N LEU A 193 21.35 -15.76 -0.48
CA LEU A 193 20.77 -16.45 0.68
C LEU A 193 21.10 -17.95 0.66
N HIS A 194 20.97 -18.59 -0.50
CA HIS A 194 21.31 -20.02 -0.65
C HIS A 194 22.79 -20.29 -0.38
N GLU A 195 23.70 -19.46 -0.88
CA GLU A 195 25.15 -19.53 -0.62
C GLU A 195 25.48 -19.41 0.88
N ALA A 196 24.66 -18.64 1.62
CA ALA A 196 24.76 -18.49 3.08
C ALA A 196 24.10 -19.63 3.87
N GLY A 197 23.48 -20.62 3.18
CA GLY A 197 22.76 -21.73 3.81
C GLY A 197 21.40 -21.35 4.37
N LEU A 198 20.84 -20.22 3.93
CA LEU A 198 19.55 -19.69 4.37
C LEU A 198 18.41 -20.17 3.48
N GLY A 199 17.20 -20.24 4.05
CA GLY A 199 16.00 -20.66 3.36
C GLY A 199 15.56 -19.70 2.24
N GLY A 200 14.99 -20.24 1.15
CA GLY A 200 14.42 -19.47 0.04
C GLY A 200 12.89 -19.44 0.03
N GLY A 201 12.23 -19.72 1.16
CA GLY A 201 10.79 -19.56 1.33
C GLY A 201 10.40 -18.09 1.26
N VAL A 202 9.18 -17.81 0.77
CA VAL A 202 8.68 -16.43 0.62
C VAL A 202 7.46 -16.20 1.51
N GLY A 203 7.35 -14.98 2.02
CA GLY A 203 6.19 -14.50 2.78
C GLY A 203 4.99 -14.16 1.89
N ASP A 204 3.96 -13.59 2.51
CA ASP A 204 2.70 -13.22 1.85
C ASP A 204 2.88 -12.23 0.69
N GLU A 205 3.88 -11.38 0.76
CA GLU A 205 4.18 -10.36 -0.25
C GLU A 205 5.26 -10.76 -1.25
N GLY A 206 5.74 -12.01 -1.19
CA GLY A 206 6.71 -12.56 -2.11
C GLY A 206 8.18 -12.31 -1.74
N GLY A 207 8.47 -11.57 -0.67
CA GLY A 207 9.83 -11.39 -0.14
C GLY A 207 10.34 -12.66 0.55
N PHE A 208 11.67 -12.90 0.54
CA PHE A 208 12.29 -14.02 1.23
C PHE A 208 12.18 -13.86 2.75
N ALA A 209 12.07 -14.97 3.47
CA ALA A 209 11.85 -14.99 4.92
C ALA A 209 12.91 -15.85 5.65
N PRO A 210 14.22 -15.51 5.58
CA PRO A 210 15.25 -16.26 6.28
C PRO A 210 15.28 -15.90 7.78
N ASP A 211 15.78 -16.84 8.62
CA ASP A 211 16.23 -16.52 9.97
C ASP A 211 17.56 -15.75 9.91
N LEU A 212 17.63 -14.59 10.56
CA LEU A 212 18.79 -13.74 10.59
C LEU A 212 19.16 -13.39 12.05
N LYS A 213 20.37 -12.88 12.28
CA LYS A 213 20.88 -12.64 13.64
C LYS A 213 20.47 -11.31 14.21
N THR A 214 20.28 -10.31 13.36
CA THR A 214 19.92 -8.94 13.74
C THR A 214 18.97 -8.33 12.73
N ASN A 215 18.23 -7.30 13.14
CA ASN A 215 17.33 -6.55 12.28
C ASN A 215 18.05 -5.68 11.22
N ALA A 216 19.34 -5.49 11.33
CA ALA A 216 20.17 -4.81 10.31
C ALA A 216 20.73 -5.76 9.25
N GLU A 217 20.86 -7.05 9.55
CA GLU A 217 21.48 -8.05 8.64
C GLU A 217 20.75 -8.18 7.28
N PRO A 218 19.41 -8.03 7.18
CA PRO A 218 18.74 -7.94 5.89
C PRO A 218 19.36 -6.96 4.91
N PHE A 219 19.75 -5.77 5.35
CA PHE A 219 20.38 -4.77 4.49
C PHE A 219 21.76 -5.20 3.99
N GLU A 220 22.49 -6.03 4.75
CA GLU A 220 23.77 -6.59 4.28
C GLU A 220 23.56 -7.57 3.13
N TYR A 221 22.54 -8.46 3.23
CA TYR A 221 22.19 -9.40 2.16
C TYR A 221 21.65 -8.69 0.92
N ILE A 222 20.82 -7.68 1.10
CA ILE A 222 20.31 -6.84 0.02
C ILE A 222 21.45 -6.11 -0.68
N THR A 223 22.36 -5.49 0.07
CA THR A 223 23.53 -4.80 -0.48
C THR A 223 24.39 -5.74 -1.32
N LYS A 224 24.71 -6.94 -0.78
CA LYS A 224 25.46 -7.98 -1.52
C LYS A 224 24.75 -8.39 -2.81
N ALA A 225 23.40 -8.51 -2.78
CA ALA A 225 22.63 -8.87 -3.95
C ALA A 225 22.63 -7.77 -5.01
N VAL A 226 22.43 -6.50 -4.62
CA VAL A 226 22.49 -5.34 -5.51
C VAL A 226 23.85 -5.24 -6.20
N GLU A 227 24.96 -5.33 -5.43
CA GLU A 227 26.33 -5.28 -5.97
C GLU A 227 26.63 -6.48 -6.87
N LYS A 228 26.23 -7.70 -6.49
CA LYS A 228 26.43 -8.92 -7.27
C LYS A 228 25.61 -8.92 -8.57
N ALA A 229 24.46 -8.24 -8.59
CA ALA A 229 23.67 -7.99 -9.80
C ALA A 229 24.26 -6.92 -10.72
N GLY A 230 25.33 -6.23 -10.29
CA GLY A 230 26.03 -5.22 -11.08
C GLY A 230 25.55 -3.78 -10.88
N PHE A 231 24.72 -3.53 -9.87
CA PHE A 231 24.19 -2.22 -9.55
C PHE A 231 24.91 -1.59 -8.36
N LYS A 232 24.71 -0.27 -8.18
CA LYS A 232 25.38 0.53 -7.14
C LYS A 232 24.37 0.96 -6.06
N PRO A 233 24.48 0.45 -4.80
CA PRO A 233 23.72 0.96 -3.67
C PRO A 233 23.91 2.47 -3.49
N GLY A 234 22.83 3.20 -3.20
CA GLY A 234 22.85 4.65 -3.03
C GLY A 234 22.82 5.46 -4.34
N VAL A 235 22.98 4.81 -5.49
CA VAL A 235 22.98 5.45 -6.82
C VAL A 235 21.88 4.87 -7.71
N ASP A 236 21.98 3.58 -8.03
CA ASP A 236 21.00 2.88 -8.86
C ASP A 236 19.80 2.45 -8.01
N PHE A 237 20.09 1.97 -6.80
CA PHE A 237 19.11 1.56 -5.81
C PHE A 237 19.26 2.32 -4.51
N MET A 238 18.13 2.77 -3.97
CA MET A 238 17.96 3.12 -2.57
C MET A 238 17.19 2.02 -1.85
N TYR A 239 17.22 2.01 -0.52
CA TYR A 239 16.47 1.07 0.29
C TYR A 239 15.32 1.76 1.00
N ALA A 240 14.28 0.98 1.27
CA ALA A 240 13.19 1.37 2.14
C ALA A 240 12.89 0.24 3.13
N MET A 241 12.24 0.57 4.21
CA MET A 241 11.81 -0.41 5.20
C MET A 241 10.47 -0.04 5.81
N ASP A 242 9.80 -1.05 6.31
CA ASP A 242 8.63 -0.95 7.17
C ASP A 242 8.87 -1.83 8.41
N PRO A 243 9.27 -1.27 9.55
CA PRO A 243 9.38 -2.02 10.79
C PRO A 243 8.03 -2.40 11.39
N ALA A 244 6.93 -1.71 11.04
CA ALA A 244 5.62 -1.85 11.68
C ALA A 244 5.71 -1.73 13.21
N SER A 245 6.23 -0.60 13.68
CA SER A 245 6.70 -0.45 15.07
C SER A 245 5.61 -0.62 16.12
N THR A 246 4.33 -0.49 15.78
CA THR A 246 3.21 -0.78 16.67
C THR A 246 3.21 -2.25 17.13
N GLU A 247 3.67 -3.19 16.29
CA GLU A 247 3.67 -4.63 16.58
C GLU A 247 4.64 -5.03 17.72
N PHE A 248 5.68 -4.24 17.94
CA PHE A 248 6.65 -4.47 19.03
C PHE A 248 6.67 -3.34 20.08
N TYR A 249 5.70 -2.44 20.05
CA TYR A 249 5.51 -1.40 21.07
C TYR A 249 4.62 -1.90 22.20
N ASN A 250 5.11 -1.81 23.42
CA ASN A 250 4.36 -2.13 24.62
C ASN A 250 3.74 -0.86 25.21
N ALA A 251 2.45 -0.65 25.02
CA ALA A 251 1.74 0.54 25.47
C ALA A 251 1.68 0.70 27.01
N GLU A 252 1.86 -0.39 27.78
CA GLU A 252 1.86 -0.32 29.24
C GLU A 252 3.19 0.23 29.79
N THR A 253 4.31 -0.14 29.15
CA THR A 253 5.65 0.27 29.57
C THR A 253 6.19 1.47 28.81
N GLY A 254 5.64 1.77 27.63
CA GLY A 254 6.15 2.77 26.70
C GLY A 254 7.45 2.36 26.02
N MET A 255 7.74 1.06 25.96
CA MET A 255 8.99 0.52 25.39
C MET A 255 8.76 -0.20 24.06
N TYR A 256 9.74 -0.14 23.19
CA TYR A 256 9.85 -0.94 21.97
C TYR A 256 10.64 -2.20 22.26
N GLU A 257 10.00 -3.37 22.18
CA GLU A 257 10.55 -4.67 22.55
C GLU A 257 11.00 -5.45 21.30
N LEU A 258 12.28 -5.35 20.92
CA LEU A 258 12.84 -6.13 19.81
C LEU A 258 13.22 -7.54 20.31
N LYS A 259 12.27 -8.46 20.21
CA LYS A 259 12.38 -9.83 20.77
C LYS A 259 13.45 -10.67 20.07
N GLY A 260 13.60 -10.49 18.75
CA GLY A 260 14.62 -11.18 17.95
C GLY A 260 16.05 -10.84 18.39
N GLU A 261 16.28 -9.62 18.85
CA GLU A 261 17.58 -9.15 19.38
C GLU A 261 17.67 -9.22 20.91
N GLY A 262 16.52 -9.38 21.61
CA GLY A 262 16.47 -9.41 23.06
C GLY A 262 16.78 -8.07 23.73
N VAL A 263 16.38 -6.95 23.11
CA VAL A 263 16.61 -5.58 23.59
C VAL A 263 15.33 -4.79 23.66
N GLU A 264 15.30 -3.79 24.54
CA GLU A 264 14.19 -2.87 24.73
C GLU A 264 14.70 -1.43 24.56
N TYR A 265 13.90 -0.59 23.89
CA TYR A 265 14.25 0.82 23.65
C TYR A 265 13.10 1.73 24.10
N THR A 266 13.46 2.88 24.66
CA THR A 266 12.53 4.03 24.78
C THR A 266 12.31 4.65 23.38
N SER A 267 11.30 5.52 23.23
CA SER A 267 11.06 6.26 21.97
C SER A 267 12.32 6.98 21.50
N ALA A 268 13.02 7.70 22.40
CA ALA A 268 14.27 8.41 22.04
C ALA A 268 15.39 7.47 21.59
N GLN A 269 15.55 6.31 22.22
CA GLN A 269 16.53 5.30 21.82
C GLN A 269 16.18 4.64 20.50
N MET A 270 14.88 4.50 20.20
CA MET A 270 14.43 3.99 18.90
C MET A 270 14.72 4.99 17.79
N VAL A 271 14.57 6.28 18.05
CA VAL A 271 14.98 7.35 17.12
C VAL A 271 16.51 7.31 16.88
N ASP A 272 17.33 7.13 17.93
CA ASP A 272 18.78 6.93 17.80
C ASP A 272 19.15 5.72 16.94
N TYR A 273 18.38 4.63 17.08
CA TYR A 273 18.54 3.42 16.27
C TYR A 273 18.29 3.69 14.79
N TRP A 274 17.19 4.38 14.45
CA TRP A 274 16.87 4.75 13.07
C TRP A 274 17.92 5.68 12.45
N GLU A 275 18.36 6.69 13.17
CA GLU A 275 19.41 7.60 12.70
C GLU A 275 20.68 6.85 12.35
N LYS A 276 21.16 5.96 13.22
CA LYS A 276 22.33 5.11 12.99
C LYS A 276 22.16 4.20 11.77
N LEU A 277 20.97 3.63 11.57
CA LEU A 277 20.70 2.73 10.45
C LEU A 277 20.73 3.48 9.11
N VAL A 278 20.13 4.67 9.07
CA VAL A 278 20.14 5.59 7.91
C VAL A 278 21.56 6.09 7.57
N ASP A 279 22.39 6.35 8.58
CA ASP A 279 23.78 6.74 8.35
C ASP A 279 24.68 5.58 7.87
N THR A 280 24.23 4.33 8.07
CA THR A 280 24.97 3.12 7.70
C THR A 280 24.60 2.60 6.30
N TYR A 281 23.33 2.63 5.94
CA TYR A 281 22.80 2.09 4.69
C TYR A 281 22.10 3.19 3.86
N PRO A 282 22.01 3.04 2.54
CA PRO A 282 21.35 4.03 1.67
C PRO A 282 19.81 3.95 1.80
N ILE A 283 19.28 4.07 3.01
CA ILE A 283 17.86 4.08 3.31
C ILE A 283 17.29 5.46 2.99
N ILE A 284 16.27 5.50 2.12
CA ILE A 284 15.61 6.74 1.72
C ILE A 284 14.18 6.86 2.29
N SER A 285 13.62 5.76 2.80
CA SER A 285 12.23 5.74 3.32
C SER A 285 12.10 4.76 4.48
N ILE A 286 11.46 5.21 5.57
CA ILE A 286 11.06 4.41 6.72
C ILE A 286 9.54 4.61 6.91
N GLU A 287 8.79 3.52 6.82
CA GLU A 287 7.35 3.45 7.10
C GLU A 287 7.16 3.01 8.55
N ASP A 288 6.21 3.61 9.26
CA ASP A 288 5.85 3.32 10.65
C ASP A 288 7.05 3.07 11.58
N GLY A 289 8.03 4.00 11.52
CA GLY A 289 9.23 3.96 12.36
C GLY A 289 8.97 4.15 13.85
N MET A 290 7.78 4.63 14.23
CA MET A 290 7.28 4.73 15.60
C MET A 290 5.86 4.14 15.66
N ALA A 291 5.40 3.77 16.86
CA ALA A 291 4.04 3.26 17.06
C ALA A 291 2.97 4.30 16.71
N GLU A 292 1.77 3.85 16.30
CA GLU A 292 0.68 4.67 15.76
C GLU A 292 0.14 5.75 16.72
N GLU A 293 0.38 5.63 18.02
CA GLU A 293 0.00 6.63 19.04
C GLU A 293 1.20 7.27 19.76
N ASP A 294 2.44 6.93 19.38
CA ASP A 294 3.64 7.60 19.89
C ASP A 294 3.93 8.90 19.11
N TRP A 295 3.00 9.85 19.21
CA TRP A 295 3.08 11.13 18.47
C TRP A 295 4.33 11.96 18.80
N ASP A 296 4.78 11.93 20.07
CA ASP A 296 5.98 12.65 20.50
C ASP A 296 7.24 12.01 19.87
N GLY A 297 7.30 10.67 19.82
CA GLY A 297 8.36 9.94 19.13
C GLY A 297 8.38 10.22 17.63
N TRP A 298 7.22 10.29 16.98
CA TRP A 298 7.09 10.67 15.58
C TRP A 298 7.60 12.09 15.30
N VAL A 299 7.27 13.05 16.15
CA VAL A 299 7.75 14.44 16.04
C VAL A 299 9.27 14.49 16.20
N GLU A 300 9.82 13.81 17.21
CA GLU A 300 11.28 13.73 17.41
C GLU A 300 11.98 13.09 16.22
N LEU A 301 11.49 11.94 15.73
CA LEU A 301 12.03 11.26 14.55
C LEU A 301 12.04 12.19 13.32
N THR A 302 10.92 12.90 13.08
CA THR A 302 10.81 13.82 11.95
C THR A 302 11.75 14.99 12.04
N GLN A 303 11.94 15.57 13.22
CA GLN A 303 12.89 16.67 13.45
C GLN A 303 14.33 16.23 13.22
N ARG A 304 14.69 14.98 13.57
CA ARG A 304 16.07 14.49 13.50
C ARG A 304 16.48 14.03 12.11
N ILE A 305 15.64 13.28 11.41
CA ILE A 305 16.01 12.68 10.12
C ILE A 305 15.06 12.98 8.96
N GLY A 306 13.92 13.63 9.20
CA GLY A 306 12.90 13.87 8.16
C GLY A 306 13.33 14.76 7.00
N ASN A 307 14.47 15.47 7.12
CA ASN A 307 15.07 16.20 5.99
C ASN A 307 15.97 15.32 5.09
N LYS A 308 16.38 14.15 5.56
CA LYS A 308 17.22 13.18 4.84
C LYS A 308 16.43 11.97 4.33
N VAL A 309 15.36 11.60 5.04
CA VAL A 309 14.61 10.36 4.86
C VAL A 309 13.13 10.64 4.80
N GLN A 310 12.45 9.98 3.88
CA GLN A 310 11.00 9.93 3.83
C GLN A 310 10.48 9.12 5.02
N LEU A 311 9.63 9.73 5.83
CA LEU A 311 9.00 9.11 6.98
C LEU A 311 7.52 8.94 6.67
N VAL A 312 7.09 7.70 6.49
CA VAL A 312 5.77 7.34 5.99
C VAL A 312 4.86 6.90 7.13
N GLY A 313 3.70 7.52 7.27
CA GLY A 313 2.66 7.03 8.16
C GLY A 313 1.71 6.10 7.42
N ASP A 314 1.68 4.82 7.81
CA ASP A 314 0.68 3.83 7.45
C ASP A 314 -0.35 3.70 8.58
N ASP A 315 -0.06 2.96 9.64
CA ASP A 315 -0.94 2.84 10.80
C ASP A 315 -1.15 4.18 11.51
N LEU A 316 -0.15 5.07 11.46
CA LEU A 316 -0.27 6.43 11.97
C LEU A 316 -1.45 7.20 11.35
N PHE A 317 -1.67 7.08 10.05
CA PHE A 317 -2.66 7.87 9.31
C PHE A 317 -3.86 7.08 8.81
N VAL A 318 -3.72 5.78 8.56
CA VAL A 318 -4.74 4.86 8.03
C VAL A 318 -5.55 5.44 6.86
N THR A 319 -4.90 6.18 5.96
CA THR A 319 -5.53 6.90 4.84
C THR A 319 -6.64 7.87 5.28
N ASN A 320 -6.67 8.27 6.55
CA ASN A 320 -7.70 9.10 7.17
C ASN A 320 -7.27 10.56 7.22
N THR A 321 -8.05 11.47 6.60
CA THR A 321 -7.75 12.90 6.52
C THR A 321 -7.65 13.59 7.87
N GLU A 322 -8.41 13.16 8.89
CA GLU A 322 -8.36 13.78 10.23
C GLU A 322 -7.06 13.41 10.96
N ARG A 323 -6.63 12.15 10.89
CA ARG A 323 -5.34 11.73 11.44
C ARG A 323 -4.17 12.36 10.69
N LEU A 324 -4.27 12.46 9.35
CA LEU A 324 -3.27 13.14 8.53
C LEU A 324 -3.13 14.62 8.90
N LYS A 325 -4.23 15.35 9.05
CA LYS A 325 -4.22 16.75 9.48
C LYS A 325 -3.57 16.91 10.86
N LYS A 326 -3.88 16.02 11.81
CA LYS A 326 -3.21 16.01 13.12
C LYS A 326 -1.69 15.85 12.97
N GLY A 327 -1.23 14.92 12.13
CA GLY A 327 0.21 14.73 11.87
C GLY A 327 0.87 15.95 11.25
N ILE A 328 0.21 16.58 10.27
CA ILE A 328 0.67 17.81 9.63
C ILE A 328 0.81 18.95 10.66
N GLU A 329 -0.20 19.14 11.51
CA GLU A 329 -0.19 20.17 12.56
C GLU A 329 0.92 19.94 13.60
N LEU A 330 1.21 18.71 13.95
CA LEU A 330 2.27 18.34 14.89
C LEU A 330 3.66 18.33 14.25
N GLY A 331 3.77 18.28 12.94
CA GLY A 331 5.03 18.07 12.21
C GLY A 331 5.55 16.63 12.35
N ALA A 332 4.64 15.65 12.39
CA ALA A 332 4.93 14.22 12.47
C ALA A 332 4.87 13.58 11.08
N ALA A 333 5.90 12.82 10.69
CA ALA A 333 6.09 12.24 9.36
C ALA A 333 6.29 13.33 8.25
N ASN A 334 6.45 12.87 6.99
CA ASN A 334 6.51 13.73 5.80
C ASN A 334 5.97 13.03 4.55
N ALA A 335 5.35 11.86 4.72
CA ALA A 335 4.67 11.10 3.67
C ALA A 335 3.54 10.27 4.27
N ILE A 336 2.58 9.89 3.42
CA ILE A 336 1.46 9.00 3.76
C ILE A 336 1.47 7.75 2.88
N LEU A 337 1.20 6.59 3.48
CA LEU A 337 0.82 5.40 2.75
C LEU A 337 -0.69 5.43 2.49
N VAL A 338 -1.10 5.19 1.25
CA VAL A 338 -2.50 5.25 0.83
C VAL A 338 -2.97 3.84 0.49
N LYS A 339 -3.84 3.30 1.34
CA LYS A 339 -4.50 2.01 1.17
C LYS A 339 -6.00 2.25 1.06
N VAL A 340 -6.56 2.11 -0.12
CA VAL A 340 -7.97 2.46 -0.41
C VAL A 340 -8.98 1.78 0.51
N ASN A 341 -8.67 0.57 0.99
CA ASN A 341 -9.57 -0.16 1.88
C ASN A 341 -9.49 0.27 3.36
N GLN A 342 -8.45 1.01 3.77
CA GLN A 342 -8.36 1.57 5.12
C GLN A 342 -9.41 2.64 5.39
N ILE A 343 -9.87 3.31 4.33
CA ILE A 343 -10.89 4.37 4.41
C ILE A 343 -12.21 3.98 3.75
N GLY A 344 -12.19 3.22 2.64
CA GLY A 344 -13.32 2.50 2.09
C GLY A 344 -14.08 3.16 0.95
N THR A 345 -13.63 4.31 0.41
CA THR A 345 -14.10 4.88 -0.86
C THR A 345 -12.94 5.46 -1.67
N LEU A 346 -13.14 5.55 -2.99
CA LEU A 346 -12.19 6.24 -3.88
C LEU A 346 -12.13 7.74 -3.55
N THR A 347 -13.27 8.38 -3.32
CA THR A 347 -13.35 9.82 -2.99
C THR A 347 -12.54 10.14 -1.74
N GLU A 348 -12.73 9.43 -0.63
CA GLU A 348 -11.98 9.67 0.61
C GLU A 348 -10.48 9.41 0.43
N SER A 349 -10.10 8.40 -0.39
CA SER A 349 -8.70 8.12 -0.73
C SER A 349 -8.07 9.27 -1.51
N LEU A 350 -8.79 9.84 -2.49
CA LEU A 350 -8.35 11.01 -3.25
C LEU A 350 -8.22 12.26 -2.37
N GLU A 351 -9.14 12.47 -1.42
CA GLU A 351 -9.07 13.57 -0.46
C GLU A 351 -7.86 13.46 0.48
N ALA A 352 -7.51 12.25 0.91
CA ALA A 352 -6.30 12.03 1.70
C ALA A 352 -5.03 12.37 0.88
N ILE A 353 -4.97 11.94 -0.39
CA ILE A 353 -3.86 12.26 -1.30
C ILE A 353 -3.75 13.78 -1.54
N GLU A 354 -4.87 14.47 -1.78
CA GLU A 354 -4.88 15.91 -2.00
C GLU A 354 -4.40 16.65 -0.75
N THR A 355 -4.96 16.33 0.43
CA THR A 355 -4.55 16.89 1.71
C THR A 355 -3.04 16.71 1.97
N ALA A 356 -2.49 15.54 1.69
CA ALA A 356 -1.07 15.27 1.85
C ALA A 356 -0.22 16.14 0.92
N LYS A 357 -0.57 16.19 -0.37
CA LYS A 357 0.16 17.00 -1.37
C LYS A 357 0.14 18.49 -1.07
N GLU A 358 -0.99 19.04 -0.63
CA GLU A 358 -1.12 20.44 -0.23
C GLU A 358 -0.19 20.78 0.93
N ALA A 359 0.05 19.84 1.83
CA ALA A 359 0.99 19.99 2.95
C ALA A 359 2.46 19.70 2.57
N GLY A 360 2.75 19.33 1.32
CA GLY A 360 4.09 18.95 0.86
C GLY A 360 4.52 17.54 1.25
N TYR A 361 3.60 16.70 1.73
CA TYR A 361 3.85 15.28 1.99
C TYR A 361 3.87 14.48 0.69
N ALA A 362 4.74 13.49 0.61
CA ALA A 362 4.68 12.51 -0.48
C ALA A 362 3.56 11.50 -0.23
N CYS A 363 3.06 10.90 -1.32
CA CYS A 363 2.04 9.86 -1.27
C CYS A 363 2.59 8.57 -1.89
N ILE A 364 2.40 7.47 -1.21
CA ILE A 364 2.72 6.13 -1.70
C ILE A 364 1.41 5.35 -1.83
N VAL A 365 1.03 4.95 -3.04
CA VAL A 365 -0.15 4.09 -3.22
C VAL A 365 0.27 2.65 -2.94
N SER A 366 -0.47 1.96 -2.08
CA SER A 366 -0.06 0.68 -1.53
C SER A 366 -1.08 -0.43 -1.72
N HIS A 367 -0.57 -1.64 -1.88
CA HIS A 367 -1.30 -2.90 -1.76
C HIS A 367 -1.63 -3.23 -0.29
N ARG A 368 -2.23 -4.41 -0.09
CA ARG A 368 -2.33 -5.06 1.23
C ARG A 368 -1.64 -6.44 1.17
N SER A 369 -1.44 -7.06 2.35
CA SER A 369 -0.89 -8.43 2.44
C SER A 369 -1.78 -9.48 1.78
N GLY A 370 -3.10 -9.36 1.90
CA GLY A 370 -4.08 -10.14 1.14
C GLY A 370 -4.54 -9.39 -0.11
N GLU A 371 -4.06 -9.79 -1.27
CA GLU A 371 -4.33 -9.16 -2.56
C GLU A 371 -5.07 -10.10 -3.51
N THR A 372 -5.51 -9.54 -4.62
CA THR A 372 -6.13 -10.25 -5.73
C THR A 372 -5.41 -9.88 -7.04
N GLU A 373 -5.89 -10.35 -8.19
CA GLU A 373 -5.43 -9.90 -9.51
C GLU A 373 -5.88 -8.48 -9.88
N ASP A 374 -6.72 -7.83 -9.06
CA ASP A 374 -7.12 -6.43 -9.30
C ASP A 374 -5.91 -5.50 -9.36
N SER A 375 -5.88 -4.62 -10.35
CA SER A 375 -4.78 -3.70 -10.62
C SER A 375 -5.13 -2.23 -10.40
N THR A 376 -6.26 -1.91 -9.77
CA THR A 376 -6.76 -0.54 -9.60
C THR A 376 -5.70 0.41 -9.03
N ILE A 377 -4.88 -0.05 -8.08
CA ILE A 377 -3.84 0.80 -7.48
C ILE A 377 -2.74 1.21 -8.46
N ALA A 378 -2.51 0.44 -9.52
CA ALA A 378 -1.57 0.81 -10.59
C ALA A 378 -2.13 1.96 -11.44
N ASP A 379 -3.41 1.94 -11.76
CA ASP A 379 -4.08 3.05 -12.44
C ASP A 379 -4.19 4.27 -11.53
N LEU A 380 -4.52 4.07 -10.26
CA LEU A 380 -4.64 5.15 -9.28
C LEU A 380 -3.33 5.92 -9.11
N VAL A 381 -2.20 5.22 -8.92
CA VAL A 381 -0.91 5.88 -8.67
C VAL A 381 -0.48 6.77 -9.83
N VAL A 382 -0.75 6.35 -11.08
CA VAL A 382 -0.48 7.16 -12.27
C VAL A 382 -1.51 8.26 -12.43
N GLY A 383 -2.79 7.95 -12.24
CA GLY A 383 -3.88 8.95 -12.32
C GLY A 383 -3.64 10.15 -11.42
N VAL A 384 -3.22 9.91 -10.18
CA VAL A 384 -2.94 11.01 -9.23
C VAL A 384 -1.49 11.51 -9.27
N ASN A 385 -0.61 10.98 -10.15
CA ASN A 385 0.81 11.31 -10.18
C ASN A 385 1.45 11.24 -8.78
N ALA A 386 1.23 10.16 -8.04
CA ALA A 386 1.77 10.02 -6.68
C ALA A 386 3.30 9.80 -6.68
N GLY A 387 3.82 9.20 -7.74
CA GLY A 387 5.26 9.00 -7.95
C GLY A 387 5.86 7.80 -7.22
N GLN A 388 5.12 7.13 -6.33
CA GLN A 388 5.60 5.94 -5.60
C GLN A 388 4.48 4.90 -5.46
N ILE A 389 4.84 3.62 -5.59
CA ILE A 389 3.94 2.47 -5.36
C ILE A 389 4.62 1.41 -4.50
N LYS A 390 3.89 0.88 -3.52
CA LYS A 390 4.29 -0.27 -2.71
C LYS A 390 3.38 -1.45 -3.06
N SER A 391 3.91 -2.50 -3.71
CA SER A 391 3.11 -3.67 -4.15
C SER A 391 3.85 -4.99 -4.03
N GLY A 392 4.70 -5.14 -3.00
CA GLY A 392 5.42 -6.38 -2.70
C GLY A 392 6.60 -6.66 -3.63
N ALA A 393 7.05 -7.90 -3.62
CA ALA A 393 8.17 -8.39 -4.44
C ALA A 393 7.78 -8.57 -5.93
N PRO A 394 8.76 -8.68 -6.85
CA PRO A 394 8.50 -9.08 -8.23
C PRO A 394 8.24 -10.59 -8.33
N CYS A 395 7.36 -11.09 -7.49
CA CYS A 395 6.99 -12.50 -7.30
C CYS A 395 5.54 -12.57 -6.84
N ARG A 396 4.82 -13.68 -7.13
CA ARG A 396 3.38 -13.90 -6.90
C ARG A 396 2.49 -13.05 -7.84
N SER A 397 1.51 -13.70 -8.46
CA SER A 397 0.69 -13.09 -9.52
C SER A 397 -0.13 -11.89 -9.05
N ASP A 398 -0.57 -11.91 -7.79
CA ASP A 398 -1.30 -10.83 -7.13
C ASP A 398 -0.49 -9.53 -7.03
N ARG A 399 0.84 -9.62 -6.89
CA ARG A 399 1.77 -8.47 -6.90
C ARG A 399 2.10 -8.06 -8.32
N ILE A 400 2.49 -9.03 -9.15
CA ILE A 400 2.90 -8.81 -10.53
C ILE A 400 1.77 -8.22 -11.39
N ALA A 401 0.51 -8.50 -11.08
CA ALA A 401 -0.64 -7.90 -11.77
C ALA A 401 -0.56 -6.37 -11.81
N LYS A 402 -0.18 -5.72 -10.70
CA LYS A 402 -0.02 -4.27 -10.59
C LYS A 402 1.17 -3.77 -11.39
N TYR A 403 2.32 -4.45 -11.30
CA TYR A 403 3.52 -4.09 -12.05
C TYR A 403 3.33 -4.27 -13.57
N ASN A 404 2.67 -5.35 -13.99
CA ASN A 404 2.33 -5.57 -15.39
C ASN A 404 1.36 -4.51 -15.94
N GLN A 405 0.42 -4.02 -15.09
CA GLN A 405 -0.45 -2.92 -15.48
C GLN A 405 0.33 -1.62 -15.67
N LEU A 406 1.31 -1.33 -14.81
CA LEU A 406 2.18 -0.15 -14.97
C LEU A 406 3.02 -0.22 -16.26
N ILE A 407 3.48 -1.41 -16.68
CA ILE A 407 4.14 -1.57 -17.99
C ILE A 407 3.16 -1.23 -19.13
N ARG A 408 1.91 -1.71 -19.10
CA ARG A 408 0.90 -1.39 -20.10
C ARG A 408 0.62 0.11 -20.15
N ILE A 409 0.55 0.77 -18.99
CA ILE A 409 0.38 2.23 -18.92
C ILE A 409 1.60 2.96 -19.51
N GLU A 410 2.83 2.48 -19.22
CA GLU A 410 4.04 3.06 -19.82
C GLU A 410 4.02 2.93 -21.34
N ASP A 411 3.63 1.76 -21.88
CA ASP A 411 3.48 1.54 -23.32
C ASP A 411 2.39 2.43 -23.94
N GLU A 412 1.24 2.59 -23.26
CA GLU A 412 0.12 3.44 -23.72
C GLU A 412 0.50 4.92 -23.77
N LEU A 413 1.28 5.38 -22.81
CA LEU A 413 1.77 6.77 -22.71
C LEU A 413 2.89 7.06 -23.72
N GLU A 414 3.57 6.06 -24.23
CA GLU A 414 4.69 6.18 -25.18
C GLU A 414 5.71 7.26 -24.75
N GLY A 415 6.00 8.21 -25.64
CA GLY A 415 6.96 9.30 -25.40
C GLY A 415 6.53 10.33 -24.36
N SER A 416 5.29 10.29 -23.86
CA SER A 416 4.81 11.14 -22.77
C SER A 416 5.02 10.54 -21.38
N ALA A 417 5.33 9.25 -21.28
CA ALA A 417 5.64 8.59 -20.03
C ALA A 417 6.86 9.22 -19.35
N ARG A 418 6.72 9.49 -18.05
CA ARG A 418 7.81 9.99 -17.21
C ARG A 418 7.99 9.07 -16.02
N TYR A 419 9.16 8.50 -15.85
CA TYR A 419 9.48 7.72 -14.64
C TYR A 419 9.89 8.65 -13.51
N ALA A 420 9.32 8.47 -12.34
CA ALA A 420 9.56 9.33 -11.17
C ALA A 420 11.02 9.22 -10.67
N GLY A 421 11.54 8.01 -10.53
CA GLY A 421 12.89 7.77 -10.06
C GLY A 421 13.17 8.51 -8.74
N LYS A 422 14.34 9.13 -8.64
CA LYS A 422 14.71 9.91 -7.44
C LYS A 422 13.83 11.15 -7.21
N SER A 423 13.16 11.69 -8.26
CA SER A 423 12.30 12.86 -8.12
C SER A 423 10.99 12.58 -7.36
N ALA A 424 10.69 11.31 -7.09
CA ALA A 424 9.57 10.91 -6.25
C ALA A 424 9.70 11.40 -4.79
N PHE A 425 10.92 11.69 -4.35
CA PHE A 425 11.25 12.09 -2.98
C PHE A 425 11.36 13.61 -2.84
N TYR A 426 10.37 14.35 -3.33
CA TYR A 426 10.35 15.83 -3.27
C TYR A 426 10.13 16.39 -1.86
N ASN A 427 9.70 15.56 -0.93
CA ASN A 427 9.45 15.85 0.49
C ASN A 427 10.73 15.86 1.36
N ILE A 428 11.87 15.40 0.83
CA ILE A 428 13.17 15.45 1.49
C ILE A 428 14.18 16.31 0.71
N ARG A 429 15.20 16.85 1.37
CA ARG A 429 16.11 17.84 0.79
C ARG A 429 17.55 17.37 0.76
#